data_010112a5e4459a68678a022684e1dab6
#
_entry.id   010112a5e4459a68678a022684e1dab6
#
_cell.length_a   1.000
_cell.length_b   1.000
_cell.length_c   1.000
_cell.angle_alpha   90.00
_cell.angle_beta   90.00
_cell.angle_gamma   90.00
#
_symmetry.space_group_name_H-M   'P 1'
#
loop_
_entity.id
_entity.type
_entity.pdbx_description
1 polymer ?
#
loop_
_entity_poly.entity_id
_entity_poly.type
_entity_poly.pdbx_seq_one_letter_code
_entity_poly.pdbx_strand_id
1 'polypeptide(L)'
;MSDKPEPTGLPVVQAAAAGIDIGSRFHVVAVPPELTTEPVQTFQSFTSDLQRLADWLIRLGIKTVAMESTGVYWVPLFEILEAQGLNVVLVNAREAHNVPGRKTDVNDAQWLQRLHACGLLSASFRPTREIAALRAYLRLRERHLDYAAAHIQHMQKALTLMNMQLQNVVTDITGATGMKIIRAIVAGERDPVKLAKMRDVRCKASQETIEASLVGNHQPEHLFALAQALASYDFYQARVQECDIEIERSLAILNQDRPEPTVSLPKPRRQTQQPN
;
A
#
# COMPACT_ATOMS: atom_id res chain seq x y z
N MET A 1 -25.90 -9.52 -47.96
CA MET A 1 -25.80 -8.34 -47.07
C MET A 1 -26.77 -8.57 -45.95
N SER A 2 -26.29 -9.01 -44.83
CA SER A 2 -27.09 -9.28 -43.64
C SER A 2 -26.93 -8.10 -42.71
N ASP A 3 -27.95 -7.28 -42.63
CA ASP A 3 -28.12 -6.20 -41.67
C ASP A 3 -28.19 -6.80 -40.26
N LYS A 4 -27.08 -6.82 -39.56
CA LYS A 4 -27.07 -7.18 -38.14
C LYS A 4 -27.52 -5.93 -37.37
N PRO A 5 -28.59 -6.01 -36.57
CA PRO A 5 -29.01 -4.86 -35.79
C PRO A 5 -27.89 -4.42 -34.88
N GLU A 6 -27.50 -3.15 -34.96
CA GLU A 6 -26.70 -2.49 -33.94
C GLU A 6 -27.33 -2.71 -32.58
N PRO A 7 -26.55 -2.84 -31.49
CA PRO A 7 -27.12 -2.89 -30.15
C PRO A 7 -27.68 -1.51 -29.83
N THR A 8 -28.91 -1.34 -30.24
CA THR A 8 -29.66 -0.12 -30.19
C THR A 8 -30.25 0.12 -28.84
N GLY A 9 -30.26 1.36 -28.45
CA GLY A 9 -31.25 1.92 -27.56
C GLY A 9 -30.77 2.67 -26.35
N LEU A 10 -29.48 2.64 -25.97
CA LEU A 10 -29.00 3.47 -24.87
C LEU A 10 -28.60 4.84 -25.42
N PRO A 11 -29.17 5.94 -24.91
CA PRO A 11 -28.82 7.27 -25.36
C PRO A 11 -27.37 7.60 -25.03
N VAL A 12 -26.66 8.19 -25.99
CA VAL A 12 -25.32 8.74 -25.76
C VAL A 12 -25.46 10.02 -24.92
N VAL A 13 -24.95 9.98 -23.70
CA VAL A 13 -24.96 11.11 -22.76
C VAL A 13 -23.69 11.93 -22.89
N GLN A 14 -22.58 11.29 -23.27
CA GLN A 14 -21.24 11.88 -23.35
C GLN A 14 -20.63 11.55 -24.73
N ALA A 15 -20.92 12.38 -25.74
CA ALA A 15 -20.44 12.15 -27.10
C ALA A 15 -18.91 12.23 -27.24
N ALA A 16 -18.21 12.99 -26.38
CA ALA A 16 -16.76 13.16 -26.38
C ALA A 16 -16.07 12.28 -25.32
N ALA A 17 -16.48 11.00 -25.23
CA ALA A 17 -15.97 10.05 -24.24
C ALA A 17 -15.00 9.05 -24.86
N ALA A 18 -13.87 8.79 -24.19
CA ALA A 18 -12.92 7.73 -24.55
C ALA A 18 -12.93 6.61 -23.51
N GLY A 19 -12.47 5.42 -23.92
CA GLY A 19 -12.23 4.28 -23.04
C GLY A 19 -10.79 3.80 -23.16
N ILE A 20 -10.16 3.46 -22.04
CA ILE A 20 -8.78 2.98 -22.02
C ILE A 20 -8.69 1.66 -21.25
N ASP A 21 -8.24 0.63 -21.96
CA ASP A 21 -7.80 -0.62 -21.35
C ASP A 21 -6.34 -0.50 -20.94
N ILE A 22 -6.06 -0.74 -19.65
CA ILE A 22 -4.77 -0.51 -19.01
C ILE A 22 -3.96 -1.81 -18.93
N GLY A 23 -2.86 -1.85 -19.65
CA GLY A 23 -1.86 -2.91 -19.54
C GLY A 23 -0.55 -2.44 -18.91
N SER A 24 0.33 -3.38 -18.57
CA SER A 24 1.62 -3.08 -17.94
C SER A 24 2.64 -2.48 -18.91
N ARG A 25 2.57 -2.82 -20.21
CA ARG A 25 3.51 -2.40 -21.25
C ARG A 25 2.91 -1.47 -22.30
N PHE A 26 1.61 -1.56 -22.49
CA PHE A 26 0.88 -0.74 -23.45
C PHE A 26 -0.55 -0.55 -22.99
N HIS A 27 -1.19 0.50 -23.49
CA HIS A 27 -2.58 0.84 -23.24
C HIS A 27 -3.32 0.86 -24.57
N VAL A 28 -4.51 0.28 -24.62
CA VAL A 28 -5.40 0.34 -25.77
C VAL A 28 -6.44 1.42 -25.51
N VAL A 29 -6.60 2.33 -26.44
CA VAL A 29 -7.48 3.49 -26.32
C VAL A 29 -8.52 3.44 -27.41
N ALA A 30 -9.79 3.60 -27.05
CA ALA A 30 -10.89 3.71 -27.99
C ALA A 30 -11.60 5.06 -27.84
N VAL A 31 -11.91 5.67 -28.98
CA VAL A 31 -12.68 6.92 -29.11
C VAL A 31 -13.90 6.69 -29.99
N PRO A 32 -14.88 7.60 -30.04
CA PRO A 32 -16.01 7.51 -30.97
C PRO A 32 -15.53 7.40 -32.40
N PRO A 33 -16.07 6.47 -33.21
CA PRO A 33 -15.62 6.20 -34.57
C PRO A 33 -15.87 7.37 -35.54
N GLU A 34 -16.73 8.30 -35.15
CA GLU A 34 -17.03 9.51 -35.94
C GLU A 34 -15.90 10.55 -35.89
N LEU A 35 -15.01 10.47 -34.90
CA LEU A 35 -13.95 11.45 -34.70
C LEU A 35 -12.68 11.17 -35.49
N THR A 36 -12.46 9.94 -35.93
CA THR A 36 -11.23 9.54 -36.63
C THR A 36 -11.44 8.25 -37.44
N THR A 37 -10.62 8.07 -38.47
CA THR A 37 -10.58 6.82 -39.28
C THR A 37 -9.96 5.64 -38.50
N GLU A 38 -9.19 5.93 -37.46
CA GLU A 38 -8.57 4.91 -36.60
C GLU A 38 -9.03 5.11 -35.13
N PRO A 39 -10.26 4.65 -34.80
CA PRO A 39 -10.87 4.93 -33.50
C PRO A 39 -10.28 4.10 -32.36
N VAL A 40 -9.44 3.13 -32.66
CA VAL A 40 -8.71 2.33 -31.65
C VAL A 40 -7.22 2.42 -31.93
N GLN A 41 -6.47 2.89 -30.93
CA GLN A 41 -5.00 2.98 -31.00
C GLN A 41 -4.34 2.35 -29.79
N THR A 42 -3.10 1.88 -29.98
CA THR A 42 -2.28 1.32 -28.91
C THR A 42 -1.07 2.21 -28.68
N PHE A 43 -0.83 2.55 -27.40
CA PHE A 43 0.30 3.35 -26.95
C PHE A 43 1.14 2.55 -25.97
N GLN A 44 2.46 2.71 -26.01
CA GLN A 44 3.35 2.11 -25.00
C GLN A 44 3.22 2.88 -23.67
N SER A 45 3.68 2.25 -22.58
CA SER A 45 3.61 2.84 -21.23
C SER A 45 4.77 3.79 -20.89
N PHE A 46 5.61 4.20 -21.88
CA PHE A 46 6.63 5.22 -21.65
C PHE A 46 6.00 6.62 -21.56
N THR A 47 6.57 7.48 -20.72
CA THR A 47 6.03 8.83 -20.49
C THR A 47 5.77 9.61 -21.78
N SER A 48 6.67 9.54 -22.76
CA SER A 48 6.48 10.18 -24.06
C SER A 48 5.28 9.64 -24.84
N ASP A 49 4.99 8.34 -24.71
CA ASP A 49 3.84 7.71 -25.34
C ASP A 49 2.55 8.08 -24.64
N LEU A 50 2.56 8.16 -23.31
CA LEU A 50 1.42 8.63 -22.51
C LEU A 50 1.09 10.10 -22.81
N GLN A 51 2.08 10.95 -23.02
CA GLN A 51 1.89 12.33 -23.46
C GLN A 51 1.28 12.40 -24.87
N ARG A 52 1.81 11.61 -25.82
CA ARG A 52 1.23 11.50 -27.17
C ARG A 52 -0.22 11.02 -27.17
N LEU A 53 -0.55 10.08 -26.27
CA LEU A 53 -1.91 9.61 -26.04
C LEU A 53 -2.81 10.78 -25.59
N ALA A 54 -2.37 11.52 -24.57
CA ALA A 54 -3.11 12.68 -24.07
C ALA A 54 -3.33 13.75 -25.15
N ASP A 55 -2.27 14.09 -25.89
CA ASP A 55 -2.34 15.04 -27.01
C ASP A 55 -3.28 14.57 -28.12
N TRP A 56 -3.29 13.27 -28.42
CA TRP A 56 -4.20 12.69 -29.40
C TRP A 56 -5.65 12.83 -28.98
N LEU A 57 -5.98 12.51 -27.72
CA LEU A 57 -7.33 12.68 -27.18
C LEU A 57 -7.79 14.14 -27.20
N ILE A 58 -6.91 15.07 -26.83
CA ILE A 58 -7.22 16.51 -26.86
C ILE A 58 -7.47 17.00 -28.27
N ARG A 59 -6.65 16.62 -29.25
CA ARG A 59 -6.85 16.97 -30.67
C ARG A 59 -8.18 16.49 -31.22
N LEU A 60 -8.68 15.33 -30.76
CA LEU A 60 -9.97 14.79 -31.12
C LEU A 60 -11.13 15.45 -30.35
N GLY A 61 -10.86 16.39 -29.45
CA GLY A 61 -11.87 17.07 -28.65
C GLY A 61 -12.49 16.22 -27.56
N ILE A 62 -11.84 15.12 -27.14
CA ILE A 62 -12.27 14.30 -26.01
C ILE A 62 -12.29 15.15 -24.74
N LYS A 63 -13.31 14.97 -23.92
CA LYS A 63 -13.50 15.71 -22.65
C LYS A 63 -13.40 14.80 -21.44
N THR A 64 -13.78 13.54 -21.60
CA THR A 64 -13.83 12.58 -20.49
C THR A 64 -13.34 11.20 -20.93
N VAL A 65 -12.66 10.53 -20.00
CA VAL A 65 -11.98 9.26 -20.25
C VAL A 65 -12.34 8.27 -19.15
N ALA A 66 -12.85 7.10 -19.51
CA ALA A 66 -12.96 5.98 -18.58
C ALA A 66 -11.72 5.09 -18.70
N MET A 67 -11.15 4.71 -17.58
CA MET A 67 -10.06 3.74 -17.55
C MET A 67 -10.22 2.73 -16.41
N GLU A 68 -9.75 1.52 -16.63
CA GLU A 68 -9.80 0.45 -15.66
C GLU A 68 -8.72 0.61 -14.59
N SER A 69 -9.09 0.42 -13.31
CA SER A 69 -8.15 0.54 -12.16
C SER A 69 -7.35 -0.74 -11.94
N THR A 70 -6.77 -1.33 -13.00
CA THR A 70 -5.99 -2.56 -12.91
C THR A 70 -4.61 -2.33 -12.29
N GLY A 71 -4.37 -2.91 -11.11
CA GLY A 71 -3.11 -2.81 -10.39
C GLY A 71 -2.71 -1.36 -10.09
N VAL A 72 -1.47 -1.00 -10.48
CA VAL A 72 -0.90 0.37 -10.31
C VAL A 72 -0.62 1.05 -11.66
N TYR A 73 -0.84 0.36 -12.78
CA TYR A 73 -0.42 0.80 -14.11
C TYR A 73 -1.20 2.00 -14.63
N TRP A 74 -2.40 2.24 -14.10
CA TRP A 74 -3.26 3.37 -14.45
C TRP A 74 -2.75 4.71 -13.90
N VAL A 75 -1.96 4.70 -12.80
CA VAL A 75 -1.59 5.91 -12.04
C VAL A 75 -0.85 6.93 -12.91
N PRO A 76 0.24 6.58 -13.63
CA PRO A 76 0.97 7.57 -14.42
C PRO A 76 0.14 8.20 -15.54
N LEU A 77 -0.68 7.39 -16.22
CA LEU A 77 -1.55 7.89 -17.28
C LEU A 77 -2.65 8.79 -16.72
N PHE A 78 -3.26 8.39 -15.61
CA PHE A 78 -4.28 9.20 -14.94
C PHE A 78 -3.75 10.60 -14.62
N GLU A 79 -2.56 10.71 -14.01
CA GLU A 79 -1.95 11.98 -13.64
C GLU A 79 -1.65 12.86 -14.85
N ILE A 80 -1.20 12.27 -15.96
CA ILE A 80 -0.96 13.00 -17.21
C ILE A 80 -2.27 13.54 -17.79
N LEU A 81 -3.31 12.70 -17.87
CA LEU A 81 -4.61 13.10 -18.43
C LEU A 81 -5.29 14.19 -17.57
N GLU A 82 -5.23 14.05 -16.24
CA GLU A 82 -5.77 15.03 -15.30
C GLU A 82 -5.02 16.39 -15.40
N ALA A 83 -3.68 16.35 -15.51
CA ALA A 83 -2.87 17.55 -15.71
C ALA A 83 -3.16 18.29 -17.03
N GLN A 84 -3.63 17.56 -18.05
CA GLN A 84 -4.07 18.10 -19.34
C GLN A 84 -5.55 18.58 -19.34
N GLY A 85 -6.22 18.51 -18.17
CA GLY A 85 -7.59 19.00 -18.01
C GLY A 85 -8.68 18.02 -18.46
N LEU A 86 -8.37 16.77 -18.73
CA LEU A 86 -9.35 15.75 -19.05
C LEU A 86 -10.05 15.25 -17.78
N ASN A 87 -11.36 15.04 -17.86
CA ASN A 87 -12.10 14.41 -16.76
C ASN A 87 -11.88 12.88 -16.82
N VAL A 88 -11.14 12.34 -15.86
CA VAL A 88 -10.80 10.91 -15.84
C VAL A 88 -11.66 10.17 -14.83
N VAL A 89 -12.37 9.15 -15.31
CA VAL A 89 -13.23 8.27 -14.53
C VAL A 89 -12.54 6.91 -14.36
N LEU A 90 -12.09 6.61 -13.16
CA LEU A 90 -11.61 5.28 -12.82
C LEU A 90 -12.79 4.35 -12.59
N VAL A 91 -12.75 3.17 -13.21
CA VAL A 91 -13.80 2.18 -13.06
C VAL A 91 -13.25 0.86 -12.52
N ASN A 92 -14.07 0.16 -11.77
CA ASN A 92 -13.74 -1.18 -11.32
C ASN A 92 -13.93 -2.17 -12.47
N ALA A 93 -12.90 -2.96 -12.80
CA ALA A 93 -12.92 -3.99 -13.82
C ALA A 93 -14.16 -4.91 -13.72
N ARG A 94 -14.52 -5.34 -12.53
CA ARG A 94 -15.68 -6.20 -12.29
C ARG A 94 -17.00 -5.55 -12.69
N GLU A 95 -17.15 -4.25 -12.47
CA GLU A 95 -18.38 -3.53 -12.81
C GLU A 95 -18.51 -3.40 -14.32
N ALA A 96 -17.43 -3.06 -15.03
CA ALA A 96 -17.42 -2.95 -16.48
C ALA A 96 -17.68 -4.30 -17.18
N HIS A 97 -17.16 -5.41 -16.63
CA HIS A 97 -17.40 -6.76 -17.16
C HIS A 97 -18.81 -7.30 -16.90
N ASN A 98 -19.45 -6.89 -15.82
CA ASN A 98 -20.76 -7.41 -15.41
C ASN A 98 -21.95 -6.74 -16.13
N VAL A 99 -21.73 -5.72 -16.96
CA VAL A 99 -22.82 -5.09 -17.71
C VAL A 99 -23.28 -6.03 -18.85
N PRO A 100 -24.57 -6.41 -18.91
CA PRO A 100 -25.09 -7.29 -19.96
C PRO A 100 -24.94 -6.69 -21.34
N GLY A 101 -24.71 -7.52 -22.36
CA GLY A 101 -24.67 -7.09 -23.76
C GLY A 101 -23.30 -6.94 -24.38
N ARG A 102 -22.21 -7.31 -23.66
CA ARG A 102 -20.88 -7.37 -24.27
C ARG A 102 -20.83 -8.41 -25.37
N LYS A 103 -20.45 -7.98 -26.58
CA LYS A 103 -20.13 -8.88 -27.68
C LYS A 103 -18.66 -9.32 -27.58
N THR A 104 -18.39 -10.58 -27.91
CA THR A 104 -17.05 -11.19 -27.87
C THR A 104 -16.03 -10.52 -28.81
N ASP A 105 -16.51 -9.85 -29.84
CA ASP A 105 -15.66 -9.22 -30.88
C ASP A 105 -15.31 -7.76 -30.59
N VAL A 106 -15.77 -7.20 -29.45
CA VAL A 106 -15.48 -5.82 -29.05
C VAL A 106 -14.32 -5.84 -28.06
N ASN A 107 -13.28 -5.09 -28.37
CA ASN A 107 -12.11 -4.92 -27.52
C ASN A 107 -12.50 -4.17 -26.22
N ASP A 108 -11.80 -4.42 -25.12
CA ASP A 108 -12.14 -3.91 -23.78
C ASP A 108 -12.17 -2.38 -23.74
N ALA A 109 -11.27 -1.71 -24.47
CA ALA A 109 -11.27 -0.26 -24.57
C ALA A 109 -12.52 0.29 -25.28
N GLN A 110 -12.98 -0.38 -26.37
CA GLN A 110 -14.20 0.02 -27.07
C GLN A 110 -15.44 -0.21 -26.21
N TRP A 111 -15.45 -1.29 -25.42
CA TRP A 111 -16.52 -1.56 -24.48
C TRP A 111 -16.60 -0.50 -23.40
N LEU A 112 -15.47 -0.14 -22.78
CA LEU A 112 -15.37 0.94 -21.79
C LEU A 112 -15.83 2.28 -22.40
N GLN A 113 -15.37 2.61 -23.61
CA GLN A 113 -15.77 3.83 -24.31
C GLN A 113 -17.30 3.89 -24.48
N ARG A 114 -17.92 2.80 -24.94
CA ARG A 114 -19.36 2.72 -25.14
C ARG A 114 -20.14 2.86 -23.83
N LEU A 115 -19.75 2.14 -22.79
CA LEU A 115 -20.39 2.23 -21.48
C LEU A 115 -20.26 3.65 -20.89
N HIS A 116 -19.09 4.26 -21.06
CA HIS A 116 -18.83 5.61 -20.60
C HIS A 116 -19.65 6.65 -21.36
N ALA A 117 -19.72 6.53 -22.66
CA ALA A 117 -20.55 7.39 -23.52
C ALA A 117 -22.05 7.33 -23.15
N CYS A 118 -22.53 6.17 -22.72
CA CYS A 118 -23.91 5.98 -22.27
C CYS A 118 -24.15 6.32 -20.79
N GLY A 119 -23.12 6.74 -20.04
CA GLY A 119 -23.26 7.07 -18.61
C GLY A 119 -23.49 5.86 -17.69
N LEU A 120 -23.11 4.65 -18.11
CA LEU A 120 -23.34 3.41 -17.38
C LEU A 120 -22.22 3.02 -16.41
N LEU A 121 -21.16 3.80 -16.32
CA LEU A 121 -20.02 3.54 -15.46
C LEU A 121 -20.08 4.37 -14.19
N SER A 122 -19.88 3.72 -13.04
CA SER A 122 -19.73 4.38 -11.77
C SER A 122 -18.26 4.68 -11.48
N ALA A 123 -17.95 5.91 -11.12
CA ALA A 123 -16.61 6.32 -10.76
C ALA A 123 -16.17 5.65 -9.45
N SER A 124 -15.01 5.03 -9.44
CA SER A 124 -14.34 4.60 -8.23
C SER A 124 -13.83 5.82 -7.45
N PHE A 125 -13.97 5.80 -6.14
CA PHE A 125 -13.45 6.88 -5.31
C PHE A 125 -11.92 6.98 -5.42
N ARG A 126 -11.43 8.16 -5.78
CA ARG A 126 -10.02 8.51 -5.72
C ARG A 126 -9.81 9.58 -4.65
N PRO A 127 -8.95 9.33 -3.66
CA PRO A 127 -8.57 10.36 -2.70
C PRO A 127 -7.77 11.47 -3.40
N THR A 128 -7.71 12.65 -2.79
CA THR A 128 -6.80 13.71 -3.23
C THR A 128 -5.35 13.23 -3.20
N ARG A 129 -4.47 13.94 -3.91
CA ARG A 129 -3.04 13.59 -4.02
C ARG A 129 -2.38 13.48 -2.64
N GLU A 130 -2.69 14.40 -1.73
CA GLU A 130 -2.15 14.44 -0.37
C GLU A 130 -2.60 13.22 0.44
N ILE A 131 -3.88 12.86 0.35
CA ILE A 131 -4.43 11.65 1.00
C ILE A 131 -3.86 10.38 0.38
N ALA A 132 -3.65 10.36 -0.94
CA ALA A 132 -3.03 9.23 -1.62
C ALA A 132 -1.57 9.02 -1.15
N ALA A 133 -0.78 10.09 -1.02
CA ALA A 133 0.57 10.06 -0.49
C ALA A 133 0.59 9.56 0.97
N LEU A 134 -0.25 10.11 1.84
CA LEU A 134 -0.37 9.67 3.23
C LEU A 134 -0.70 8.16 3.32
N ARG A 135 -1.63 7.68 2.49
CA ARG A 135 -1.97 6.24 2.44
C ARG A 135 -0.80 5.37 1.94
N ALA A 136 0.03 5.88 1.03
CA ALA A 136 1.23 5.16 0.59
C ALA A 136 2.25 4.99 1.73
N TYR A 137 2.53 6.05 2.50
CA TYR A 137 3.42 5.98 3.66
C TYR A 137 2.88 5.06 4.76
N LEU A 138 1.58 5.13 5.08
CA LEU A 138 0.95 4.25 6.06
C LEU A 138 1.07 2.77 5.66
N ARG A 139 0.83 2.42 4.40
CA ARG A 139 0.97 1.04 3.90
C ARG A 139 2.43 0.58 3.90
N LEU A 140 3.37 1.48 3.59
CA LEU A 140 4.80 1.15 3.65
C LEU A 140 5.24 0.88 5.09
N ARG A 141 4.80 1.72 6.03
CA ARG A 141 5.01 1.54 7.47
C ARG A 141 4.49 0.20 7.97
N GLU A 142 3.25 -0.15 7.64
CA GLU A 142 2.63 -1.43 8.00
C GLU A 142 3.48 -2.61 7.50
N ARG A 143 3.91 -2.57 6.24
CA ARG A 143 4.79 -3.60 5.67
C ARG A 143 6.12 -3.73 6.40
N HIS A 144 6.73 -2.61 6.82
CA HIS A 144 7.96 -2.66 7.61
C HIS A 144 7.74 -3.25 9.00
N LEU A 145 6.58 -3.02 9.63
CA LEU A 145 6.20 -3.68 10.89
C LEU A 145 6.04 -5.19 10.70
N ASP A 146 5.40 -5.64 9.62
CA ASP A 146 5.25 -7.07 9.30
C ASP A 146 6.61 -7.75 9.12
N TYR A 147 7.54 -7.10 8.42
CA TYR A 147 8.90 -7.62 8.26
C TYR A 147 9.66 -7.65 9.60
N ALA A 148 9.53 -6.62 10.44
CA ALA A 148 10.12 -6.62 11.76
C ALA A 148 9.57 -7.77 12.63
N ALA A 149 8.27 -8.04 12.56
CA ALA A 149 7.62 -9.12 13.30
C ALA A 149 8.20 -10.51 12.98
N ALA A 150 8.53 -10.77 11.71
CA ALA A 150 9.18 -12.01 11.33
C ALA A 150 10.55 -12.20 12.02
N HIS A 151 11.31 -11.11 12.18
CA HIS A 151 12.62 -11.16 12.84
C HIS A 151 12.52 -11.34 14.36
N ILE A 152 11.43 -10.92 15.00
CA ILE A 152 11.15 -11.26 16.40
C ILE A 152 11.06 -12.79 16.57
N GLN A 153 10.32 -13.44 15.70
CA GLN A 153 10.20 -14.91 15.72
C GLN A 153 11.55 -15.60 15.45
N HIS A 154 12.38 -15.04 14.56
CA HIS A 154 13.72 -15.57 14.31
C HIS A 154 14.62 -15.42 15.53
N MET A 155 14.57 -14.30 16.26
CA MET A 155 15.29 -14.13 17.53
C MET A 155 14.82 -15.15 18.58
N GLN A 156 13.51 -15.35 18.73
CA GLN A 156 12.95 -16.34 19.66
C GLN A 156 13.42 -17.75 19.32
N LYS A 157 13.39 -18.12 18.01
CA LYS A 157 13.86 -19.41 17.54
C LYS A 157 15.33 -19.63 17.85
N ALA A 158 16.19 -18.65 17.61
CA ALA A 158 17.62 -18.73 17.91
C ALA A 158 17.88 -18.91 19.40
N LEU A 159 17.19 -18.17 20.26
CA LEU A 159 17.26 -18.34 21.71
C LEU A 159 16.80 -19.75 22.14
N THR A 160 15.68 -20.24 21.61
CA THR A 160 15.15 -21.58 21.91
C THR A 160 16.13 -22.68 21.50
N LEU A 161 16.78 -22.57 20.35
CA LEU A 161 17.79 -23.54 19.88
C LEU A 161 19.03 -23.58 20.77
N MET A 162 19.34 -22.49 21.48
CA MET A 162 20.37 -22.42 22.51
C MET A 162 19.87 -22.86 23.89
N ASN A 163 18.63 -23.32 24.01
CA ASN A 163 17.92 -23.59 25.27
C ASN A 163 17.81 -22.36 26.19
N MET A 164 17.83 -21.16 25.64
CA MET A 164 17.57 -19.93 26.37
C MET A 164 16.08 -19.62 26.31
N GLN A 165 15.43 -19.54 27.47
CA GLN A 165 13.97 -19.44 27.58
C GLN A 165 13.51 -18.01 27.94
N LEU A 166 14.20 -16.99 27.42
CA LEU A 166 13.95 -15.58 27.73
C LEU A 166 12.49 -15.18 27.43
N GLN A 167 11.92 -15.67 26.33
CA GLN A 167 10.53 -15.40 25.93
C GLN A 167 9.49 -15.93 26.93
N ASN A 168 9.86 -16.86 27.81
CA ASN A 168 8.96 -17.43 28.82
C ASN A 168 8.95 -16.63 30.13
N VAL A 169 9.93 -15.73 30.32
CA VAL A 169 10.11 -14.98 31.57
C VAL A 169 9.93 -13.46 31.37
N VAL A 170 9.99 -12.95 30.15
CA VAL A 170 9.65 -11.58 29.83
C VAL A 170 8.34 -11.54 29.04
N THR A 171 7.54 -10.50 29.24
CA THR A 171 6.25 -10.35 28.53
C THR A 171 6.46 -10.18 27.02
N ASP A 172 7.54 -9.49 26.65
CA ASP A 172 7.91 -9.22 25.26
C ASP A 172 9.44 -9.16 25.16
N ILE A 173 10.03 -9.97 24.25
CA ILE A 173 11.48 -9.97 24.05
C ILE A 173 11.97 -8.68 23.41
N THR A 174 11.11 -7.92 22.74
CA THR A 174 11.44 -6.59 22.18
C THR A 174 11.28 -5.46 23.17
N GLY A 175 10.80 -5.75 24.38
CA GLY A 175 10.73 -4.80 25.48
C GLY A 175 12.11 -4.45 26.06
N ALA A 176 12.15 -3.48 26.98
CA ALA A 176 13.40 -2.94 27.54
C ALA A 176 14.34 -4.01 28.10
N THR A 177 13.82 -4.97 28.86
CA THR A 177 14.62 -6.08 29.44
C THR A 177 15.11 -7.03 28.34
N GLY A 178 14.21 -7.51 27.49
CA GLY A 178 14.53 -8.48 26.45
C GLY A 178 15.60 -7.96 25.48
N MET A 179 15.41 -6.75 24.95
CA MET A 179 16.37 -6.15 24.01
C MET A 179 17.74 -5.87 24.64
N LYS A 180 17.81 -5.42 25.90
CA LYS A 180 19.10 -5.26 26.59
C LYS A 180 19.85 -6.59 26.69
N ILE A 181 19.16 -7.65 27.07
CA ILE A 181 19.75 -8.99 27.23
C ILE A 181 20.18 -9.54 25.85
N ILE A 182 19.31 -9.50 24.84
CA ILE A 182 19.62 -9.99 23.49
C ILE A 182 20.85 -9.27 22.92
N ARG A 183 20.90 -7.93 23.03
CA ARG A 183 22.05 -7.14 22.57
C ARG A 183 23.34 -7.51 23.30
N ALA A 184 23.28 -7.75 24.61
CA ALA A 184 24.43 -8.18 25.39
C ALA A 184 24.92 -9.58 24.99
N ILE A 185 23.98 -10.52 24.72
CA ILE A 185 24.32 -11.86 24.20
C ILE A 185 25.04 -11.75 22.84
N VAL A 186 24.51 -10.94 21.92
CA VAL A 186 25.13 -10.71 20.61
C VAL A 186 26.49 -10.01 20.77
N ALA A 187 26.67 -9.13 21.74
CA ALA A 187 27.93 -8.46 22.05
C ALA A 187 28.96 -9.36 22.75
N GLY A 188 28.62 -10.60 23.09
CA GLY A 188 29.54 -11.59 23.61
C GLY A 188 29.39 -11.87 25.12
N GLU A 189 28.41 -11.26 25.83
CA GLU A 189 28.15 -11.62 27.22
C GLU A 189 27.53 -13.03 27.31
N ARG A 190 28.05 -13.84 28.25
CA ARG A 190 27.64 -15.25 28.44
C ARG A 190 27.25 -15.55 29.88
N ASP A 191 27.57 -14.65 30.81
CA ASP A 191 27.29 -14.82 32.20
C ASP A 191 25.80 -14.55 32.49
N PRO A 192 24.99 -15.58 32.83
CA PRO A 192 23.57 -15.41 33.09
C PRO A 192 23.27 -14.47 34.23
N VAL A 193 24.15 -14.38 35.23
CA VAL A 193 24.02 -13.46 36.38
C VAL A 193 24.12 -12.01 35.91
N LYS A 194 25.11 -11.71 35.05
CA LYS A 194 25.25 -10.36 34.47
C LYS A 194 24.09 -9.99 33.55
N LEU A 195 23.64 -10.92 32.72
CA LEU A 195 22.51 -10.74 31.85
C LEU A 195 21.22 -10.47 32.65
N ALA A 196 20.95 -11.23 33.70
CA ALA A 196 19.79 -11.07 34.56
C ALA A 196 19.76 -9.72 35.31
N LYS A 197 20.92 -9.15 35.64
CA LYS A 197 21.02 -7.79 36.22
C LYS A 197 20.56 -6.67 35.31
N MET A 198 20.43 -6.92 33.98
CA MET A 198 19.91 -5.95 33.00
C MET A 198 18.38 -5.80 33.05
N ARG A 199 17.73 -6.54 33.93
CA ARG A 199 16.29 -6.51 34.16
C ARG A 199 15.82 -5.08 34.47
N ASP A 200 14.75 -4.65 33.79
CA ASP A 200 14.04 -3.42 34.17
C ASP A 200 13.25 -3.64 35.45
N VAL A 201 13.15 -2.61 36.29
CA VAL A 201 12.43 -2.65 37.57
C VAL A 201 10.94 -3.07 37.40
N ARG A 202 10.34 -2.79 36.24
CA ARG A 202 8.94 -3.15 35.91
C ARG A 202 8.79 -4.59 35.46
N CYS A 203 9.86 -5.34 35.25
CA CYS A 203 9.78 -6.74 34.84
C CYS A 203 9.21 -7.59 36.00
N LYS A 204 8.16 -8.38 35.68
CA LYS A 204 7.47 -9.20 36.70
C LYS A 204 8.30 -10.39 37.20
N ALA A 205 9.10 -11.00 36.31
CA ALA A 205 9.96 -12.12 36.69
C ALA A 205 11.08 -11.66 37.64
N SER A 206 11.45 -12.50 38.59
CA SER A 206 12.58 -12.25 39.48
C SER A 206 13.91 -12.34 38.74
N GLN A 207 14.98 -11.80 39.32
CA GLN A 207 16.30 -11.88 38.72
C GLN A 207 16.77 -13.34 38.63
N GLU A 208 16.50 -14.15 39.64
CA GLU A 208 16.84 -15.59 39.69
C GLU A 208 16.12 -16.38 38.60
N THR A 209 14.85 -16.06 38.34
CA THR A 209 14.09 -16.70 37.27
C THR A 209 14.66 -16.35 35.90
N ILE A 210 15.03 -15.09 35.70
CA ILE A 210 15.65 -14.64 34.42
C ILE A 210 17.03 -15.29 34.27
N GLU A 211 17.83 -15.34 35.32
CA GLU A 211 19.13 -16.01 35.34
C GLU A 211 19.00 -17.46 34.92
N ALA A 212 18.10 -18.21 35.55
CA ALA A 212 17.85 -19.61 35.20
C ALA A 212 17.43 -19.81 33.76
N SER A 213 16.65 -18.88 33.21
CA SER A 213 16.18 -18.92 31.82
C SER A 213 17.26 -18.65 30.76
N LEU A 214 18.40 -18.09 31.19
CA LEU A 214 19.51 -17.68 30.30
C LEU A 214 20.66 -18.68 30.29
N VAL A 215 20.57 -19.77 31.06
CA VAL A 215 21.53 -20.86 31.01
C VAL A 215 21.30 -21.67 29.73
N GLY A 216 22.24 -21.60 28.79
CA GLY A 216 22.13 -22.22 27.48
C GLY A 216 23.48 -22.65 26.89
N ASN A 217 23.47 -23.20 25.65
CA ASN A 217 24.66 -23.80 25.05
C ASN A 217 25.48 -22.84 24.15
N HIS A 218 24.98 -21.67 23.81
CA HIS A 218 25.65 -20.64 23.01
C HIS A 218 26.31 -21.13 21.70
N GLN A 219 25.65 -22.00 20.94
CA GLN A 219 26.21 -22.53 19.70
C GLN A 219 26.47 -21.39 18.69
N PRO A 220 27.64 -21.36 18.02
CA PRO A 220 28.05 -20.27 17.15
C PRO A 220 27.04 -19.96 16.02
N GLU A 221 26.46 -21.00 15.42
CA GLU A 221 25.46 -20.86 14.34
C GLU A 221 24.16 -20.20 14.82
N HIS A 222 23.74 -20.46 16.05
CA HIS A 222 22.53 -19.87 16.64
C HIS A 222 22.80 -18.45 17.13
N LEU A 223 23.99 -18.17 17.65
CA LEU A 223 24.42 -16.80 17.97
C LEU A 223 24.51 -15.94 16.70
N PHE A 224 25.04 -16.50 15.61
CA PHE A 224 25.07 -15.82 14.32
C PHE A 224 23.65 -15.51 13.83
N ALA A 225 22.75 -16.52 13.88
CA ALA A 225 21.34 -16.32 13.49
C ALA A 225 20.64 -15.26 14.35
N LEU A 226 20.89 -15.25 15.66
CA LEU A 226 20.37 -14.23 16.58
C LEU A 226 20.86 -12.82 16.21
N ALA A 227 22.17 -12.68 15.91
CA ALA A 227 22.76 -11.41 15.50
C ALA A 227 22.15 -10.89 14.18
N GLN A 228 21.96 -11.77 13.18
CA GLN A 228 21.34 -11.42 11.91
C GLN A 228 19.87 -10.99 12.09
N ALA A 229 19.11 -11.73 12.90
CA ALA A 229 17.71 -11.41 13.19
C ALA A 229 17.60 -10.06 13.93
N LEU A 230 18.47 -9.80 14.91
CA LEU A 230 18.52 -8.53 15.63
C LEU A 230 18.84 -7.36 14.68
N ALA A 231 19.87 -7.49 13.84
CA ALA A 231 20.25 -6.44 12.89
C ALA A 231 19.11 -6.13 11.90
N SER A 232 18.43 -7.16 11.40
CA SER A 232 17.28 -7.00 10.50
C SER A 232 16.09 -6.34 11.21
N TYR A 233 15.81 -6.73 12.46
CA TYR A 233 14.79 -6.07 13.28
C TYR A 233 15.09 -4.57 13.45
N ASP A 234 16.32 -4.22 13.83
CA ASP A 234 16.74 -2.83 14.02
C ASP A 234 16.65 -2.03 12.71
N PHE A 235 17.01 -2.65 11.58
CA PHE A 235 16.86 -2.04 10.26
C PHE A 235 15.40 -1.67 9.97
N TYR A 236 14.46 -2.60 10.16
CA TYR A 236 13.05 -2.30 9.89
C TYR A 236 12.46 -1.31 10.89
N GLN A 237 12.89 -1.32 12.15
CA GLN A 237 12.48 -0.30 13.12
C GLN A 237 12.92 1.11 12.69
N ALA A 238 14.14 1.26 12.15
CA ALA A 238 14.58 2.53 11.60
C ALA A 238 13.72 2.96 10.38
N ARG A 239 13.35 2.02 9.49
CA ARG A 239 12.44 2.32 8.35
C ARG A 239 11.04 2.75 8.81
N VAL A 240 10.52 2.15 9.88
CA VAL A 240 9.25 2.58 10.49
C VAL A 240 9.34 4.03 10.96
N GLN A 241 10.43 4.39 11.66
CA GLN A 241 10.63 5.77 12.13
C GLN A 241 10.72 6.78 10.96
N GLU A 242 11.36 6.41 9.86
CA GLU A 242 11.41 7.26 8.66
C GLU A 242 10.00 7.46 8.06
N CYS A 243 9.19 6.38 8.01
CA CYS A 243 7.80 6.50 7.58
C CYS A 243 6.99 7.40 8.51
N ASP A 244 7.20 7.32 9.83
CA ASP A 244 6.52 8.17 10.83
C ASP A 244 6.81 9.66 10.58
N ILE A 245 8.04 10.03 10.24
CA ILE A 245 8.43 11.40 9.87
C ILE A 245 7.64 11.88 8.64
N GLU A 246 7.56 11.06 7.58
CA GLU A 246 6.83 11.45 6.36
C GLU A 246 5.31 11.50 6.59
N ILE A 247 4.77 10.64 7.45
CA ILE A 247 3.37 10.66 7.87
C ILE A 247 3.08 11.98 8.62
N GLU A 248 3.93 12.36 9.58
CA GLU A 248 3.79 13.62 10.32
C GLU A 248 3.82 14.84 9.39
N ARG A 249 4.76 14.89 8.43
CA ARG A 249 4.82 15.94 7.41
C ARG A 249 3.54 16.02 6.58
N SER A 250 3.05 14.87 6.12
CA SER A 250 1.81 14.81 5.33
C SER A 250 0.59 15.27 6.13
N LEU A 251 0.51 14.90 7.41
CA LEU A 251 -0.56 15.37 8.31
C LEU A 251 -0.47 16.87 8.58
N ALA A 252 0.74 17.42 8.72
CA ALA A 252 0.93 18.85 8.90
C ALA A 252 0.43 19.64 7.68
N ILE A 253 0.72 19.18 6.46
CA ILE A 253 0.20 19.79 5.22
C ILE A 253 -1.33 19.77 5.19
N LEU A 254 -1.94 18.62 5.48
CA LEU A 254 -3.40 18.46 5.49
C LEU A 254 -4.11 19.32 6.54
N ASN A 255 -3.40 19.73 7.60
CA ASN A 255 -3.96 20.55 8.66
C ASN A 255 -3.78 22.07 8.39
N GLN A 256 -2.89 22.47 7.47
CA GLN A 256 -2.65 23.90 7.19
C GLN A 256 -3.88 24.62 6.63
N ASP A 257 -4.72 23.91 5.87
CA ASP A 257 -5.93 24.48 5.24
C ASP A 257 -7.21 24.25 6.06
N ARG A 258 -7.11 23.69 7.26
CA ARG A 258 -8.29 23.48 8.11
C ARG A 258 -8.54 24.69 8.99
N PRO A 259 -9.77 25.25 8.97
CA PRO A 259 -10.15 26.22 9.99
C PRO A 259 -10.03 25.57 11.37
N GLU A 260 -9.58 26.33 12.35
CA GLU A 260 -9.55 25.85 13.73
C GLU A 260 -10.92 25.29 14.14
N PRO A 261 -10.97 24.11 14.77
CA PRO A 261 -12.24 23.53 15.16
C PRO A 261 -12.94 24.48 16.13
N THR A 262 -14.12 24.94 15.77
CA THR A 262 -14.96 25.83 16.58
C THR A 262 -15.45 25.16 17.88
N VAL A 263 -15.27 23.87 18.03
CA VAL A 263 -15.62 23.09 19.21
C VAL A 263 -14.38 22.34 19.69
N SER A 264 -14.03 22.48 20.99
CA SER A 264 -12.94 21.70 21.59
C SER A 264 -13.22 20.21 21.43
N LEU A 265 -12.24 19.48 20.87
CA LEU A 265 -12.33 18.02 20.76
C LEU A 265 -12.54 17.40 22.15
N PRO A 266 -13.42 16.40 22.28
CA PRO A 266 -13.58 15.69 23.53
C PRO A 266 -12.24 15.10 23.97
N LYS A 267 -11.87 15.25 25.23
CA LYS A 267 -10.64 14.69 25.77
C LYS A 267 -10.61 13.19 25.44
N PRO A 268 -9.45 12.65 24.97
CA PRO A 268 -9.35 11.21 24.69
C PRO A 268 -9.74 10.44 25.94
N ARG A 269 -10.68 9.51 25.82
CA ARG A 269 -11.01 8.58 26.90
C ARG A 269 -9.70 7.86 27.27
N ARG A 270 -9.27 7.97 28.54
CA ARG A 270 -8.22 7.09 29.06
C ARG A 270 -8.66 5.66 28.76
N GLN A 271 -7.86 4.96 27.94
CA GLN A 271 -8.02 3.51 27.84
C GLN A 271 -7.80 2.94 29.24
N THR A 272 -8.88 2.56 29.90
CA THR A 272 -8.81 1.69 31.06
C THR A 272 -8.17 0.40 30.57
N GLN A 273 -6.94 0.14 30.97
CA GLN A 273 -6.35 -1.19 30.80
C GLN A 273 -7.32 -2.17 31.44
N GLN A 274 -7.94 -3.00 30.58
CA GLN A 274 -8.68 -4.16 31.10
C GLN A 274 -7.62 -5.06 31.77
N PRO A 275 -7.79 -5.42 33.02
CA PRO A 275 -6.94 -6.44 33.62
C PRO A 275 -7.28 -7.78 32.96
N ASN A 276 -6.26 -8.41 32.34
CA ASN A 276 -6.32 -9.82 31.99
C ASN A 276 -6.26 -10.66 33.27
#